data_61722cf7cdef8aa4cf439106840b17ca
#
_entry.id   61722cf7cdef8aa4cf439106840b17ca
#
_cell.length_a   1.000
_cell.length_b   1.000
_cell.length_c   1.000
_cell.angle_alpha   90.00
_cell.angle_beta   90.00
_cell.angle_gamma   90.00
#
_symmetry.space_group_name_H-M   'P 1'
#
loop_
_entity.id
_entity.type
_entity.pdbx_description
1 polymer ?
#
loop_
_entity_poly.entity_id
_entity_poly.type
_entity_poly.pdbx_seq_one_letter_code
_entity_poly.pdbx_strand_id
1 'polypeptide(L)'
;PRVTKERKVEIIRHALAGAPAPFILFLAAVVKRGRQMLLPRIADEYRVLVDVQLNRVRASVTLARDTDALTRQVLVERLTAAIGKEVIAGFTTDPSLLGGVVVKIGDRVYDGSVKKRLGRLRNQLIAKV
;
A
#
# COMPACT_ATOMS: atom_id res chain seq x y z
N PRO A 1 -16.42 -1.14 -27.61
CA PRO A 1 -17.18 -0.31 -28.55
C PRO A 1 -18.54 -0.90 -28.95
N ARG A 2 -18.86 -2.11 -28.48
CA ARG A 2 -20.12 -2.83 -28.89
C ARG A 2 -21.30 -2.63 -27.93
N VAL A 3 -21.10 -1.94 -26.80
CA VAL A 3 -22.15 -1.69 -25.79
C VAL A 3 -22.30 -0.18 -25.61
N THR A 4 -23.52 0.32 -25.74
CA THR A 4 -23.81 1.74 -25.55
C THR A 4 -23.59 2.18 -24.11
N LYS A 5 -23.36 3.48 -23.88
CA LYS A 5 -23.14 4.03 -22.53
C LYS A 5 -24.35 3.80 -21.63
N GLU A 6 -25.54 3.92 -22.16
CA GLU A 6 -26.82 3.70 -21.48
C GLU A 6 -26.94 2.26 -21.00
N ARG A 7 -26.58 1.29 -21.84
CA ARG A 7 -26.60 -0.13 -21.50
C ARG A 7 -25.58 -0.46 -20.42
N LYS A 8 -24.40 0.17 -20.46
CA LYS A 8 -23.37 0.01 -19.38
C LYS A 8 -23.89 0.54 -18.05
N VAL A 9 -24.58 1.68 -18.04
CA VAL A 9 -25.16 2.24 -16.81
C VAL A 9 -26.26 1.34 -16.24
N GLU A 10 -27.10 0.75 -17.09
CA GLU A 10 -28.09 -0.24 -16.66
C GLU A 10 -27.47 -1.46 -16.00
N ILE A 11 -26.42 -2.02 -16.63
CA ILE A 11 -25.67 -3.15 -16.07
C ILE A 11 -25.10 -2.81 -14.70
N ILE A 12 -24.50 -1.64 -14.53
CA ILE A 12 -23.95 -1.17 -13.26
C ILE A 12 -25.05 -1.07 -12.19
N ARG A 13 -26.20 -0.51 -12.51
CA ARG A 13 -27.33 -0.41 -11.57
C ARG A 13 -27.85 -1.77 -11.12
N HIS A 14 -27.95 -2.72 -12.06
CA HIS A 14 -28.38 -4.08 -11.73
C HIS A 14 -27.34 -4.87 -10.93
N ALA A 15 -26.07 -4.81 -11.34
CA ALA A 15 -24.98 -5.53 -10.69
C ALA A 15 -24.70 -5.02 -9.27
N LEU A 16 -24.95 -3.74 -9.01
CA LEU A 16 -24.66 -3.08 -7.74
C LEU A 16 -25.92 -2.64 -6.98
N ALA A 17 -27.01 -3.36 -7.13
CA ALA A 17 -28.29 -3.03 -6.51
C ALA A 17 -28.23 -2.88 -4.98
N GLY A 18 -27.26 -3.52 -4.31
CA GLY A 18 -27.01 -3.40 -2.87
C GLY A 18 -26.02 -2.32 -2.45
N ALA A 19 -25.43 -1.58 -3.40
CA ALA A 19 -24.45 -0.55 -3.11
C ALA A 19 -25.13 0.80 -2.75
N PRO A 20 -24.43 1.68 -2.00
CA PRO A 20 -24.94 3.02 -1.71
C PRO A 20 -25.26 3.81 -2.97
N ALA A 21 -26.39 4.52 -2.99
CA ALA A 21 -26.84 5.30 -4.15
C ALA A 21 -25.78 6.31 -4.66
N PRO A 22 -25.03 7.06 -3.83
CA PRO A 22 -23.97 7.96 -4.28
C PRO A 22 -22.87 7.26 -5.08
N PHE A 23 -22.53 6.03 -4.71
CA PHE A 23 -21.52 5.23 -5.41
C PHE A 23 -21.99 4.81 -6.81
N ILE A 24 -23.24 4.37 -6.93
CA ILE A 24 -23.84 4.02 -8.23
C ILE A 24 -23.90 5.24 -9.15
N LEU A 25 -24.31 6.40 -8.63
CA LEU A 25 -24.33 7.66 -9.36
C LEU A 25 -22.95 8.08 -9.84
N PHE A 26 -21.93 7.93 -9.00
CA PHE A 26 -20.55 8.20 -9.36
C PHE A 26 -20.07 7.32 -10.52
N LEU A 27 -20.27 6.00 -10.43
CA LEU A 27 -19.89 5.07 -11.49
C LEU A 27 -20.63 5.36 -12.80
N ALA A 28 -21.93 5.65 -12.72
CA ALA A 28 -22.71 6.02 -13.88
C ALA A 28 -22.18 7.30 -14.55
N ALA A 29 -21.79 8.31 -13.78
CA ALA A 29 -21.20 9.53 -14.30
C ALA A 29 -19.85 9.29 -14.99
N VAL A 30 -18.98 8.45 -14.42
CA VAL A 30 -17.69 8.08 -15.00
C VAL A 30 -17.88 7.37 -16.35
N VAL A 31 -18.83 6.44 -16.43
CA VAL A 31 -19.12 5.70 -17.66
C VAL A 31 -19.75 6.60 -18.73
N LYS A 32 -20.70 7.47 -18.36
CA LYS A 32 -21.29 8.44 -19.29
C LYS A 32 -20.25 9.36 -19.92
N ARG A 33 -19.24 9.75 -19.15
CA ARG A 33 -18.10 10.56 -19.61
C ARG A 33 -17.03 9.78 -20.37
N GLY A 34 -17.19 8.46 -20.50
CA GLY A 34 -16.23 7.59 -21.20
C GLY A 34 -14.89 7.44 -20.49
N ARG A 35 -14.85 7.69 -19.17
CA ARG A 35 -13.61 7.70 -18.35
C ARG A 35 -13.44 6.44 -17.50
N GLN A 36 -14.09 5.34 -17.84
CA GLN A 36 -14.02 4.08 -17.08
C GLN A 36 -12.61 3.53 -16.93
N MET A 37 -11.69 3.84 -17.86
CA MET A 37 -10.29 3.42 -17.76
C MET A 37 -9.53 4.06 -16.59
N LEU A 38 -10.06 5.14 -16.02
CA LEU A 38 -9.50 5.80 -14.84
C LEU A 38 -9.95 5.18 -13.52
N LEU A 39 -10.93 4.27 -13.54
CA LEU A 39 -11.46 3.67 -12.30
C LEU A 39 -10.42 3.04 -11.40
N PRO A 40 -9.41 2.28 -11.89
CA PRO A 40 -8.37 1.74 -11.03
C PRO A 40 -7.58 2.84 -10.31
N ARG A 41 -7.20 3.88 -11.03
CA ARG A 41 -6.47 5.02 -10.47
C ARG A 41 -7.32 5.80 -9.46
N ILE A 42 -8.59 6.01 -9.75
CA ILE A 42 -9.54 6.64 -8.82
C ILE A 42 -9.65 5.81 -7.52
N ALA A 43 -9.70 4.48 -7.65
CA ALA A 43 -9.75 3.60 -6.48
C ALA A 43 -8.49 3.70 -5.61
N ASP A 44 -7.33 3.81 -6.22
CA ASP A 44 -6.06 3.97 -5.48
C ASP A 44 -6.00 5.32 -4.75
N GLU A 45 -6.36 6.41 -5.42
CA GLU A 45 -6.43 7.75 -4.82
C GLU A 45 -7.48 7.80 -3.69
N TYR A 46 -8.61 7.15 -3.86
CA TYR A 46 -9.63 7.05 -2.82
C TYR A 46 -9.12 6.33 -1.58
N ARG A 47 -8.36 5.24 -1.74
CA ARG A 47 -7.73 4.54 -0.61
C ARG A 47 -6.77 5.44 0.16
N VAL A 48 -5.99 6.25 -0.53
CA VAL A 48 -5.09 7.23 0.10
C VAL A 48 -5.88 8.24 0.93
N LEU A 49 -6.97 8.77 0.39
CA LEU A 49 -7.84 9.72 1.12
C LEU A 49 -8.47 9.09 2.37
N VAL A 50 -8.94 7.85 2.27
CA VAL A 50 -9.50 7.11 3.40
C VAL A 50 -8.43 6.85 4.47
N ASP A 51 -7.23 6.46 4.07
CA ASP A 51 -6.12 6.23 5.00
C ASP A 51 -5.75 7.52 5.76
N VAL A 52 -5.74 8.67 5.07
CA VAL A 52 -5.52 9.97 5.71
C VAL A 52 -6.62 10.29 6.72
N GLN A 53 -7.88 10.10 6.34
CA GLN A 53 -9.03 10.41 7.21
C GLN A 53 -9.09 9.49 8.44
N LEU A 54 -8.70 8.24 8.31
CA LEU A 54 -8.64 7.26 9.41
C LEU A 54 -7.32 7.32 10.19
N ASN A 55 -6.46 8.29 9.90
CA ASN A 55 -5.13 8.43 10.50
C ASN A 55 -4.28 7.15 10.39
N ARG A 56 -4.34 6.52 9.23
CA ARG A 56 -3.63 5.29 8.89
C ARG A 56 -2.44 5.56 7.99
N VAL A 57 -1.48 4.66 8.01
CA VAL A 57 -0.35 4.65 7.09
C VAL A 57 -0.09 3.23 6.60
N ARG A 58 0.13 3.09 5.30
CA ARG A 58 0.52 1.80 4.72
C ARG A 58 2.03 1.67 4.72
N ALA A 59 2.51 0.54 5.24
CA ALA A 59 3.92 0.19 5.28
C ALA A 59 4.17 -1.11 4.51
N SER A 60 5.21 -1.12 3.70
CA SER A 60 5.76 -2.35 3.13
C SER A 60 6.95 -2.77 3.97
N VAL A 61 6.84 -3.93 4.60
CA VAL A 61 7.87 -4.47 5.50
C VAL A 61 8.54 -5.65 4.81
N THR A 62 9.83 -5.51 4.51
CA THR A 62 10.63 -6.57 3.92
C THR A 62 11.53 -7.18 4.99
N LEU A 63 11.42 -8.47 5.17
CA LEU A 63 12.18 -9.27 6.14
C LEU A 63 13.19 -10.14 5.43
N ALA A 64 14.34 -10.39 6.05
CA ALA A 64 15.33 -11.32 5.50
C ALA A 64 14.86 -12.78 5.53
N ARG A 65 14.00 -13.12 6.49
CA ARG A 65 13.38 -14.44 6.64
C ARG A 65 11.92 -14.30 6.96
N ASP A 66 11.15 -15.30 6.61
CA ASP A 66 9.75 -15.36 7.02
C ASP A 66 9.64 -15.50 8.54
N THR A 67 8.62 -14.89 9.09
CA THR A 67 8.36 -14.87 10.53
C THR A 67 6.93 -15.30 10.81
N ASP A 68 6.69 -15.76 12.03
CA ASP A 68 5.36 -16.12 12.52
C ASP A 68 4.44 -14.90 12.65
N ALA A 69 3.15 -15.17 12.77
CA ALA A 69 2.13 -14.13 12.91
C ALA A 69 2.34 -13.25 14.15
N LEU A 70 2.82 -13.84 15.24
CA LEU A 70 3.06 -13.12 16.50
C LEU A 70 4.17 -12.07 16.34
N THR A 71 5.29 -12.45 15.72
CA THR A 71 6.41 -11.53 15.45
C THR A 71 5.98 -10.40 14.52
N ARG A 72 5.16 -10.69 13.49
CA ARG A 72 4.60 -9.67 12.60
C ARG A 72 3.72 -8.69 13.34
N GLN A 73 2.87 -9.18 14.25
CA GLN A 73 2.02 -8.33 15.08
C GLN A 73 2.85 -7.39 15.97
N VAL A 74 3.86 -7.90 16.66
CA VAL A 74 4.78 -7.09 17.48
C VAL A 74 5.49 -6.02 16.66
N LEU A 75 5.91 -6.34 15.44
CA LEU A 75 6.50 -5.36 14.53
C LEU A 75 5.52 -4.23 14.18
N VAL A 76 4.27 -4.58 13.85
CA VAL A 76 3.23 -3.59 13.54
C VAL A 76 2.95 -2.68 14.74
N GLU A 77 2.84 -3.25 15.93
CA GLU A 77 2.63 -2.49 17.17
C GLU A 77 3.78 -1.50 17.45
N ARG A 78 5.01 -1.93 17.29
CA ARG A 78 6.19 -1.06 17.43
C ARG A 78 6.24 0.03 16.37
N LEU A 79 5.91 -0.27 15.14
CA LEU A 79 5.83 0.72 14.06
C LEU A 79 4.72 1.74 14.32
N THR A 80 3.55 1.27 14.77
CA THR A 80 2.43 2.13 15.16
C THR A 80 2.81 3.08 16.29
N ALA A 81 3.48 2.59 17.32
CA ALA A 81 3.96 3.42 18.43
C ALA A 81 5.01 4.46 17.97
N ALA A 82 5.94 4.05 17.08
CA ALA A 82 7.01 4.93 16.60
C ALA A 82 6.49 6.02 15.64
N ILE A 83 5.45 5.74 14.85
CA ILE A 83 4.92 6.64 13.82
C ILE A 83 3.78 7.51 14.39
N GLY A 84 3.08 7.04 15.42
CA GLY A 84 1.90 7.71 15.98
C GLY A 84 0.62 7.59 15.13
N LYS A 85 0.59 6.64 14.19
CA LYS A 85 -0.54 6.35 13.31
C LYS A 85 -0.75 4.84 13.22
N GLU A 86 -1.99 4.42 12.97
CA GLU A 86 -2.28 3.01 12.71
C GLU A 86 -1.52 2.53 11.48
N VAL A 87 -0.67 1.51 11.63
CA VAL A 87 0.14 0.96 10.54
C VAL A 87 -0.54 -0.27 9.95
N ILE A 88 -0.84 -0.20 8.65
CA ILE A 88 -1.29 -1.35 7.86
C ILE A 88 -0.06 -1.88 7.12
N ALA A 89 0.51 -2.99 7.61
CA ALA A 89 1.73 -3.55 7.08
C ALA A 89 1.47 -4.69 6.08
N GLY A 90 2.10 -4.61 4.91
CA GLY A 90 2.29 -5.74 3.99
C GLY A 90 3.69 -6.32 4.19
N PHE A 91 3.79 -7.63 4.36
CA PHE A 91 5.05 -8.32 4.59
C PHE A 91 5.54 -9.03 3.33
N THR A 92 6.82 -8.87 3.05
CA THR A 92 7.55 -9.60 1.99
C THR A 92 8.85 -10.15 2.54
N THR A 93 9.39 -11.18 1.90
CA THR A 93 10.65 -11.80 2.31
C THR A 93 11.69 -11.62 1.21
N ASP A 94 12.87 -11.14 1.60
CA ASP A 94 14.01 -11.00 0.72
C ASP A 94 15.29 -11.50 1.41
N PRO A 95 15.74 -12.72 1.12
CA PRO A 95 16.94 -13.30 1.73
C PRO A 95 18.21 -12.50 1.44
N SER A 96 18.23 -11.65 0.39
CA SER A 96 19.40 -10.84 0.03
C SER A 96 19.76 -9.80 1.09
N LEU A 97 18.85 -9.50 2.03
CA LEU A 97 19.09 -8.58 3.15
C LEU A 97 20.05 -9.14 4.19
N LEU A 98 20.35 -10.43 4.18
CA LEU A 98 21.22 -11.17 5.15
C LEU A 98 20.69 -11.16 6.59
N GLY A 99 19.81 -10.24 6.96
CA GLY A 99 19.21 -10.06 8.28
C GLY A 99 18.62 -8.67 8.43
N GLY A 100 17.82 -8.48 9.47
CA GLY A 100 17.15 -7.21 9.76
C GLY A 100 15.89 -6.99 8.95
N VAL A 101 15.42 -5.76 8.93
CA VAL A 101 14.15 -5.35 8.33
C VAL A 101 14.31 -4.06 7.53
N VAL A 102 13.60 -4.00 6.42
CA VAL A 102 13.42 -2.77 5.63
C VAL A 102 11.95 -2.39 5.67
N VAL A 103 11.66 -1.17 6.08
CA VAL A 103 10.30 -0.64 6.14
C VAL A 103 10.18 0.54 5.19
N LYS A 104 9.24 0.45 4.25
CA LYS A 104 8.91 1.53 3.32
C LYS A 104 7.54 2.10 3.65
N ILE A 105 7.48 3.41 3.86
CA ILE A 105 6.25 4.15 4.16
C ILE A 105 6.16 5.33 3.20
N GLY A 106 5.24 5.27 2.23
CA GLY A 106 5.20 6.24 1.15
C GLY A 106 6.53 6.30 0.41
N ASP A 107 7.14 7.48 0.35
CA ASP A 107 8.45 7.69 -0.31
C ASP A 107 9.64 7.50 0.64
N ARG A 108 9.40 7.26 1.93
CA ARG A 108 10.45 7.06 2.93
C ARG A 108 10.79 5.60 3.10
N VAL A 109 12.09 5.29 3.12
CA VAL A 109 12.61 3.96 3.33
C VAL A 109 13.49 3.95 4.57
N TYR A 110 13.11 3.13 5.55
CA TYR A 110 13.89 2.86 6.75
C TYR A 110 14.56 1.49 6.60
N ASP A 111 15.84 1.51 6.27
CA ASP A 111 16.61 0.30 6.00
C ASP A 111 17.50 -0.05 7.19
N GLY A 112 17.05 -1.00 7.99
CA GLY A 112 17.78 -1.61 9.12
C GLY A 112 18.44 -2.93 8.79
N SER A 113 18.64 -3.26 7.51
CA SER A 113 19.25 -4.53 7.09
C SER A 113 20.72 -4.65 7.48
N VAL A 114 21.16 -5.88 7.72
CA VAL A 114 22.58 -6.23 7.94
C VAL A 114 23.41 -5.88 6.71
N LYS A 115 22.87 -6.09 5.53
CA LYS A 115 23.51 -5.72 4.24
C LYS A 115 23.90 -4.25 4.21
N LYS A 116 23.02 -3.35 4.62
CA LYS A 116 23.32 -1.91 4.67
C LYS A 116 24.37 -1.56 5.73
N ARG A 117 24.31 -2.21 6.90
CA ARG A 117 25.32 -2.04 7.96
C ARG A 117 26.71 -2.46 7.51
N LEU A 118 26.82 -3.62 6.86
CA LEU A 118 28.09 -4.12 6.28
C LEU A 118 28.62 -3.19 5.18
N GLY A 119 27.75 -2.69 4.34
CA GLY A 119 28.14 -1.71 3.30
C GLY A 119 28.72 -0.42 3.89
N ARG A 120 28.13 0.10 4.97
CA ARG A 120 28.65 1.28 5.69
C ARG A 120 30.01 1.01 6.32
N LEU A 121 30.20 -0.14 6.97
CA LEU A 121 31.48 -0.53 7.57
C LEU A 121 32.57 -0.68 6.51
N ARG A 122 32.27 -1.34 5.40
CA ARG A 122 33.21 -1.46 4.28
C ARG A 122 33.66 -0.10 3.76
N ASN A 123 32.72 0.83 3.53
CA ASN A 123 33.04 2.17 3.04
C ASN A 123 33.86 2.97 4.06
N GLN A 124 33.60 2.83 5.34
CA GLN A 124 34.41 3.46 6.41
C GLN A 124 35.85 2.92 6.47
N LEU A 125 36.02 1.63 6.23
CA LEU A 125 37.35 1.01 6.20
C LEU A 125 38.15 1.47 4.98
N ILE A 126 37.51 1.56 3.81
CA ILE A 126 38.15 2.03 2.57
C ILE A 126 38.50 3.52 2.65
N ALA A 127 37.66 4.34 3.29
CA ALA A 127 37.91 5.77 3.44
C ALA A 127 39.05 6.11 4.41
N LYS A 128 39.48 5.15 5.25
CA LYS A 128 40.60 5.31 6.20
C LYS A 128 41.94 4.82 5.68
N VAL A 129 41.95 4.24 4.49
CA VAL A 129 43.14 3.79 3.77
C VAL A 129 43.48 4.78 2.66
#